data_7246ad788ca2435ef348d3f25746674a
#
_entry.id   7246ad788ca2435ef348d3f25746674a
#
_cell.length_a   1.000
_cell.length_b   1.000
_cell.length_c   1.000
_cell.angle_alpha   90.00
_cell.angle_beta   90.00
_cell.angle_gamma   90.00
#
_symmetry.space_group_name_H-M   'P 1'
#
loop_
_entity.id
_entity.type
_entity.pdbx_description
1 polymer ?
#
loop_
_entity_poly.entity_id
_entity_poly.type
_entity_poly.pdbx_seq_one_letter_code
_entity_poly.pdbx_strand_id
1 'polypeptide(L)'
;IRTPLNAIVGFSHLIAESDDAEERKTYYNIVNANNERLLQLINEILDLSKIESGTIEFSFGPASLHNLCREVHDAHIFRTPQGVSLVYESSDESLMIETDKNRVFQVISNLIGNAVKFTKEGSISYGYKLADNQIVFHVTDTGTGIEPEKVGRVFERFAKLNNHAQGTGLGLSICKSIVERLGGKISVSSEFGKGTTFTFTLPYTIANPANVDSSKKENGEGNIAGIASAGKTADSSVDSSANTRHACILVAEDTDSNFDLLKAILGKDH
;
A
#
# COMPACT_ATOMS: atom_id res chain seq x y z
N ILE A 1 -0.58 -20.24 1.72
CA ILE A 1 -1.31 -20.08 3.00
C ILE A 1 -0.72 -20.98 4.09
N ARG A 2 -0.58 -22.29 3.89
CA ARG A 2 -0.11 -23.23 4.95
C ARG A 2 1.26 -22.83 5.53
N THR A 3 2.24 -22.44 4.71
CA THR A 3 3.61 -22.12 5.16
C THR A 3 3.68 -20.94 6.15
N PRO A 4 3.13 -19.75 5.84
CA PRO A 4 3.14 -18.67 6.81
C PRO A 4 2.31 -18.98 8.06
N LEU A 5 1.18 -19.70 7.93
CA LEU A 5 0.36 -20.09 9.07
C LEU A 5 1.14 -21.01 10.04
N ASN A 6 1.82 -22.02 9.51
CA ASN A 6 2.63 -22.93 10.32
C ASN A 6 3.78 -22.20 11.03
N ALA A 7 4.40 -21.21 10.36
CA ALA A 7 5.43 -20.39 10.97
C ALA A 7 4.86 -19.53 12.13
N ILE A 8 3.70 -18.88 11.91
CA ILE A 8 3.02 -18.10 12.96
C ILE A 8 2.75 -19.00 14.18
N VAL A 9 2.12 -20.16 13.98
CA VAL A 9 1.78 -21.09 15.08
C VAL A 9 3.05 -21.57 15.79
N GLY A 10 4.05 -22.04 15.04
CA GLY A 10 5.28 -22.61 15.64
C GLY A 10 6.08 -21.58 16.44
N PHE A 11 6.30 -20.38 15.87
CA PHE A 11 7.06 -19.33 16.58
C PHE A 11 6.26 -18.70 17.72
N SER A 12 4.93 -18.71 17.67
CA SER A 12 4.11 -18.29 18.82
C SER A 12 4.28 -19.20 20.02
N HIS A 13 4.42 -20.52 19.82
CA HIS A 13 4.76 -21.46 20.90
C HIS A 13 6.15 -21.17 21.48
N LEU A 14 7.15 -20.97 20.61
CA LEU A 14 8.51 -20.65 21.06
C LEU A 14 8.58 -19.34 21.85
N ILE A 15 7.78 -18.33 21.51
CA ILE A 15 7.65 -17.08 22.30
C ILE A 15 7.14 -17.38 23.71
N ALA A 16 6.17 -18.30 23.83
CA ALA A 16 5.58 -18.65 25.12
C ALA A 16 6.51 -19.48 26.01
N GLU A 17 7.43 -20.25 25.43
CA GLU A 17 8.35 -21.16 26.12
C GLU A 17 9.72 -20.53 26.42
N SER A 18 10.12 -19.47 25.68
CA SER A 18 11.42 -18.83 25.85
C SER A 18 11.42 -17.85 27.03
N ASP A 19 12.39 -17.95 27.91
CA ASP A 19 12.68 -16.98 28.98
C ASP A 19 13.59 -15.84 28.50
N ASP A 20 14.25 -15.99 27.34
CA ASP A 20 15.16 -14.99 26.78
C ASP A 20 14.40 -13.89 26.00
N ALA A 21 14.62 -12.65 26.41
CA ALA A 21 13.96 -11.48 25.82
C ALA A 21 14.38 -11.25 24.35
N GLU A 22 15.65 -11.49 23.99
CA GLU A 22 16.15 -11.31 22.63
C GLU A 22 15.63 -12.42 21.70
N GLU A 23 15.56 -13.66 22.18
CA GLU A 23 14.92 -14.75 21.42
C GLU A 23 13.44 -14.45 21.19
N ARG A 24 12.70 -14.06 22.22
CA ARG A 24 11.27 -13.68 22.09
C ARG A 24 11.07 -12.58 21.07
N LYS A 25 11.93 -11.56 21.06
CA LYS A 25 11.88 -10.47 20.08
C LYS A 25 12.14 -10.98 18.66
N THR A 26 13.10 -11.87 18.51
CA THR A 26 13.40 -12.50 17.20
C THR A 26 12.24 -13.31 16.70
N TYR A 27 11.63 -14.16 17.54
CA TYR A 27 10.46 -14.96 17.16
C TYR A 27 9.24 -14.09 16.87
N TYR A 28 9.01 -13.03 17.65
CA TYR A 28 7.95 -12.05 17.38
C TYR A 28 8.10 -11.41 16.00
N ASN A 29 9.30 -11.00 15.61
CA ASN A 29 9.55 -10.43 14.28
C ASN A 29 9.23 -11.43 13.16
N ILE A 30 9.54 -12.72 13.36
CA ILE A 30 9.22 -13.79 12.42
C ILE A 30 7.70 -13.98 12.31
N VAL A 31 6.98 -14.00 13.44
CA VAL A 31 5.51 -14.09 13.47
C VAL A 31 4.90 -12.92 12.72
N ASN A 32 5.36 -11.70 13.01
CA ASN A 32 4.81 -10.48 12.39
C ASN A 32 5.04 -10.46 10.88
N ALA A 33 6.25 -10.79 10.41
CA ALA A 33 6.56 -10.87 8.98
C ALA A 33 5.70 -11.93 8.25
N ASN A 34 5.40 -13.07 8.88
CA ASN A 34 4.53 -14.09 8.30
C ASN A 34 3.06 -13.69 8.32
N ASN A 35 2.62 -12.92 9.33
CA ASN A 35 1.27 -12.37 9.40
C ASN A 35 1.03 -11.34 8.28
N GLU A 36 1.95 -10.38 8.09
CA GLU A 36 1.89 -9.43 6.97
C GLU A 36 1.82 -10.16 5.62
N ARG A 37 2.63 -11.20 5.46
CA ARG A 37 2.62 -12.03 4.24
C ARG A 37 1.31 -12.76 4.03
N LEU A 38 0.67 -13.25 5.09
CA LEU A 38 -0.63 -13.92 5.02
C LEU A 38 -1.73 -12.92 4.63
N LEU A 39 -1.74 -11.73 5.23
CA LEU A 39 -2.68 -10.66 4.89
C LEU A 39 -2.52 -10.22 3.43
N GLN A 40 -1.29 -10.08 2.95
CA GLN A 40 -1.02 -9.78 1.54
C GLN A 40 -1.61 -10.86 0.62
N LEU A 41 -1.38 -12.15 0.93
CA LEU A 41 -1.93 -13.28 0.18
C LEU A 41 -3.46 -13.24 0.10
N ILE A 42 -4.12 -12.98 1.22
CA ILE A 42 -5.59 -12.90 1.29
C ILE A 42 -6.08 -11.75 0.41
N ASN A 43 -5.48 -10.58 0.52
CA ASN A 43 -5.86 -9.41 -0.27
C ASN A 43 -5.65 -9.65 -1.78
N GLU A 44 -4.55 -10.29 -2.18
CA GLU A 44 -4.30 -10.65 -3.58
C GLU A 44 -5.34 -11.65 -4.12
N ILE A 45 -5.78 -12.62 -3.30
CA ILE A 45 -6.83 -13.59 -3.69
C ILE A 45 -8.18 -12.88 -3.81
N LEU A 46 -8.51 -11.98 -2.89
CA LEU A 46 -9.75 -11.20 -2.93
C LEU A 46 -9.78 -10.27 -4.15
N ASP A 47 -8.67 -9.57 -4.44
CA ASP A 47 -8.55 -8.74 -5.63
C ASP A 47 -8.73 -9.59 -6.91
N LEU A 48 -8.07 -10.75 -6.98
CA LEU A 48 -8.23 -11.67 -8.10
C LEU A 48 -9.68 -12.11 -8.29
N SER A 49 -10.35 -12.49 -7.21
CA SER A 49 -11.76 -12.89 -7.23
C SER A 49 -12.68 -11.77 -7.72
N LYS A 50 -12.46 -10.53 -7.26
CA LYS A 50 -13.19 -9.34 -7.72
C LYS A 50 -12.91 -9.02 -9.19
N ILE A 51 -11.68 -9.24 -9.66
CA ILE A 51 -11.30 -9.09 -11.07
C ILE A 51 -12.03 -10.12 -11.94
N GLU A 52 -12.04 -11.38 -11.54
CA GLU A 52 -12.68 -12.47 -12.30
C GLU A 52 -14.20 -12.35 -12.37
N SER A 53 -14.84 -11.99 -11.27
CA SER A 53 -16.28 -11.77 -11.22
C SER A 53 -16.71 -10.46 -11.90
N GLY A 54 -15.77 -9.61 -12.32
CA GLY A 54 -16.08 -8.30 -12.87
C GLY A 54 -16.57 -7.27 -11.85
N THR A 55 -16.56 -7.62 -10.55
CA THR A 55 -17.10 -6.80 -9.46
C THR A 55 -16.09 -5.82 -8.86
N ILE A 56 -14.87 -5.75 -9.42
CA ILE A 56 -13.91 -4.75 -8.94
C ILE A 56 -14.43 -3.35 -9.26
N GLU A 57 -14.60 -2.55 -8.23
CA GLU A 57 -15.01 -1.15 -8.33
C GLU A 57 -13.77 -0.27 -8.43
N PHE A 58 -13.86 0.78 -9.26
CA PHE A 58 -12.86 1.81 -9.40
C PHE A 58 -13.43 3.14 -8.92
N SER A 59 -12.69 3.83 -8.07
CA SER A 59 -13.03 5.16 -7.59
C SER A 59 -12.20 6.19 -8.36
N PHE A 60 -12.76 6.70 -9.45
CA PHE A 60 -12.08 7.71 -10.26
C PHE A 60 -12.16 9.08 -9.58
N GLY A 61 -11.06 9.81 -9.65
CA GLY A 61 -10.94 11.17 -9.16
C GLY A 61 -9.63 11.83 -9.60
N PRO A 62 -9.48 13.14 -9.35
CA PRO A 62 -8.28 13.88 -9.71
C PRO A 62 -7.10 13.39 -8.86
N ALA A 63 -6.01 13.00 -9.50
CA ALA A 63 -4.80 12.51 -8.86
C ALA A 63 -3.56 13.25 -9.38
N SER A 64 -2.78 13.84 -8.45
CA SER A 64 -1.45 14.33 -8.73
C SER A 64 -0.48 13.16 -8.85
N LEU A 65 0.12 12.99 -10.02
CA LEU A 65 1.08 11.92 -10.25
C LEU A 65 2.35 12.09 -9.44
N HIS A 66 2.79 13.33 -9.24
CA HIS A 66 3.94 13.64 -8.41
C HIS A 66 3.70 13.18 -6.95
N ASN A 67 2.57 13.58 -6.35
CA ASN A 67 2.26 13.21 -4.98
C ASN A 67 2.08 11.69 -4.83
N LEU A 68 1.45 11.04 -5.81
CA LEU A 68 1.30 9.59 -5.84
C LEU A 68 2.66 8.88 -5.85
N CYS A 69 3.59 9.31 -6.71
CA CYS A 69 4.92 8.72 -6.77
C CYS A 69 5.72 8.99 -5.48
N ARG A 70 5.58 10.15 -4.86
CA ARG A 70 6.20 10.43 -3.56
C ARG A 70 5.66 9.53 -2.45
N GLU A 71 4.35 9.34 -2.37
CA GLU A 71 3.75 8.40 -1.41
C GLU A 71 4.28 6.97 -1.60
N VAL A 72 4.44 6.53 -2.86
CA VAL A 72 5.05 5.23 -3.16
C VAL A 72 6.52 5.20 -2.73
N HIS A 73 7.28 6.27 -2.97
CA HIS A 73 8.67 6.38 -2.53
C HIS A 73 8.79 6.19 -1.02
N ASP A 74 7.99 6.93 -0.26
CA ASP A 74 8.02 6.91 1.21
C ASP A 74 7.63 5.55 1.77
N ALA A 75 6.72 4.83 1.10
CA ALA A 75 6.31 3.48 1.48
C ALA A 75 7.40 2.41 1.25
N HIS A 76 8.34 2.64 0.32
CA HIS A 76 9.33 1.65 -0.07
C HIS A 76 10.76 1.96 0.37
N ILE A 77 11.12 3.22 0.64
CA ILE A 77 12.51 3.61 0.94
C ILE A 77 13.10 2.83 2.12
N PHE A 78 12.33 2.62 3.20
CA PHE A 78 12.78 1.88 4.38
C PHE A 78 12.84 0.35 4.17
N ARG A 79 12.22 -0.16 3.11
CA ARG A 79 12.26 -1.59 2.74
C ARG A 79 13.34 -1.90 1.72
N THR A 80 13.99 -0.86 1.19
CA THR A 80 15.06 -1.00 0.20
C THR A 80 16.33 -1.46 0.91
N PRO A 81 16.99 -2.55 0.47
CA PRO A 81 18.20 -3.07 1.08
C PRO A 81 19.35 -2.06 1.06
N GLN A 82 20.27 -2.17 2.03
CA GLN A 82 21.53 -1.43 1.97
C GLN A 82 22.31 -1.79 0.68
N GLY A 83 22.82 -0.79 -0.02
CA GLY A 83 23.50 -0.98 -1.31
C GLY A 83 22.58 -0.88 -2.53
N VAL A 84 21.27 -0.70 -2.34
CA VAL A 84 20.32 -0.40 -3.41
C VAL A 84 19.80 1.03 -3.26
N SER A 85 19.90 1.84 -4.32
CA SER A 85 19.30 3.17 -4.37
C SER A 85 17.90 3.10 -4.98
N LEU A 86 16.92 3.72 -4.34
CA LEU A 86 15.58 3.93 -4.88
C LEU A 86 15.45 5.38 -5.36
N VAL A 87 15.24 5.58 -6.65
CA VAL A 87 15.24 6.91 -7.28
C VAL A 87 13.88 7.17 -7.94
N TYR A 88 13.22 8.24 -7.52
CA TYR A 88 12.06 8.77 -8.22
C TYR A 88 12.51 9.81 -9.24
N GLU A 89 12.24 9.53 -10.52
CA GLU A 89 12.53 10.41 -11.64
C GLU A 89 11.30 11.28 -11.93
N SER A 90 11.31 12.50 -11.37
CA SER A 90 10.22 13.47 -11.63
C SER A 90 10.41 14.12 -13.00
N SER A 91 9.35 14.14 -13.81
CA SER A 91 9.37 14.85 -15.10
C SER A 91 8.50 16.11 -15.10
N ASP A 92 7.26 16.02 -14.67
CA ASP A 92 6.31 17.13 -14.60
C ASP A 92 5.47 17.01 -13.31
N GLU A 93 5.81 17.84 -12.34
CA GLU A 93 5.18 17.83 -11.01
C GLU A 93 3.73 18.33 -11.02
N SER A 94 3.36 19.08 -12.06
CA SER A 94 2.04 19.69 -12.19
C SER A 94 1.00 18.73 -12.77
N LEU A 95 1.42 17.55 -13.23
CA LEU A 95 0.55 16.64 -13.99
C LEU A 95 -0.53 16.03 -13.10
N MET A 96 -1.77 16.33 -13.46
CA MET A 96 -2.99 15.79 -12.84
C MET A 96 -3.74 14.94 -13.83
N ILE A 97 -4.22 13.78 -13.42
CA ILE A 97 -5.06 12.90 -14.24
C ILE A 97 -6.31 12.47 -13.48
N GLU A 98 -7.36 12.15 -14.23
CA GLU A 98 -8.56 11.50 -13.68
C GLU A 98 -8.31 9.98 -13.65
N THR A 99 -8.14 9.40 -12.46
CA THR A 99 -7.85 7.96 -12.31
C THR A 99 -8.20 7.47 -10.90
N ASP A 100 -8.16 6.16 -10.69
CA ASP A 100 -8.18 5.59 -9.35
C ASP A 100 -6.76 5.62 -8.74
N LYS A 101 -6.52 6.60 -7.87
CA LYS A 101 -5.24 6.80 -7.18
C LYS A 101 -4.76 5.53 -6.46
N ASN A 102 -5.67 4.83 -5.76
CA ASN A 102 -5.31 3.66 -4.96
C ASN A 102 -4.89 2.49 -5.84
N ARG A 103 -5.56 2.29 -6.97
CA ARG A 103 -5.19 1.24 -7.92
C ARG A 103 -3.90 1.53 -8.65
N VAL A 104 -3.65 2.80 -9.02
CA VAL A 104 -2.34 3.18 -9.61
C VAL A 104 -1.23 3.04 -8.59
N PHE A 105 -1.44 3.46 -7.33
CA PHE A 105 -0.52 3.22 -6.21
C PHE A 105 -0.20 1.72 -6.07
N GLN A 106 -1.21 0.87 -6.08
CA GLN A 106 -1.07 -0.59 -5.98
C GLN A 106 -0.19 -1.16 -7.11
N VAL A 107 -0.39 -0.70 -8.35
CA VAL A 107 0.42 -1.13 -9.50
C VAL A 107 1.89 -0.75 -9.31
N ILE A 108 2.18 0.54 -9.06
CA ILE A 108 3.55 1.03 -8.92
C ILE A 108 4.24 0.35 -7.73
N SER A 109 3.55 0.25 -6.59
CA SER A 109 4.04 -0.37 -5.36
C SER A 109 4.39 -1.84 -5.56
N ASN A 110 3.59 -2.57 -6.33
CA ASN A 110 3.85 -3.98 -6.65
C ASN A 110 5.07 -4.15 -7.57
N LEU A 111 5.22 -3.26 -8.56
CA LEU A 111 6.37 -3.27 -9.47
C LEU A 111 7.66 -2.93 -8.70
N ILE A 112 7.66 -1.90 -7.85
CA ILE A 112 8.80 -1.54 -7.00
C ILE A 112 9.10 -2.65 -5.99
N GLY A 113 8.09 -3.27 -5.37
CA GLY A 113 8.27 -4.40 -4.47
C GLY A 113 8.97 -5.59 -5.15
N ASN A 114 8.65 -5.85 -6.42
CA ASN A 114 9.38 -6.84 -7.23
C ASN A 114 10.82 -6.39 -7.49
N ALA A 115 11.05 -5.14 -7.87
CA ALA A 115 12.39 -4.59 -8.10
C ALA A 115 13.27 -4.72 -6.84
N VAL A 116 12.76 -4.32 -5.67
CA VAL A 116 13.46 -4.46 -4.36
C VAL A 116 13.81 -5.91 -4.06
N LYS A 117 12.91 -6.84 -4.36
CA LYS A 117 13.11 -8.27 -4.10
C LYS A 117 14.22 -8.89 -4.97
N PHE A 118 14.38 -8.41 -6.20
CA PHE A 118 15.31 -9.01 -7.17
C PHE A 118 16.59 -8.20 -7.39
N THR A 119 16.74 -7.05 -6.74
CA THR A 119 17.95 -6.23 -6.76
C THR A 119 18.65 -6.32 -5.41
N LYS A 120 19.86 -6.90 -5.40
CA LYS A 120 20.68 -7.02 -4.18
C LYS A 120 21.61 -5.83 -4.00
N GLU A 121 22.11 -5.29 -5.09
CA GLU A 121 22.99 -4.12 -5.18
C GLU A 121 22.68 -3.35 -6.44
N GLY A 122 22.85 -2.03 -6.44
CA GLY A 122 22.65 -1.17 -7.59
C GLY A 122 21.50 -0.19 -7.40
N SER A 123 20.60 -0.09 -8.37
CA SER A 123 19.55 0.96 -8.34
C SER A 123 18.21 0.45 -8.87
N ILE A 124 17.18 1.10 -8.34
CA ILE A 124 15.79 1.00 -8.80
C ILE A 124 15.37 2.43 -9.14
N SER A 125 15.03 2.70 -10.38
CA SER A 125 14.46 3.98 -10.80
C SER A 125 13.03 3.81 -11.27
N TYR A 126 12.19 4.81 -11.03
CA TYR A 126 10.81 4.83 -11.48
C TYR A 126 10.34 6.26 -11.68
N GLY A 127 9.36 6.39 -12.54
CA GLY A 127 8.79 7.68 -12.87
C GLY A 127 7.69 7.56 -13.90
N TYR A 128 7.30 8.72 -14.43
CA TYR A 128 6.31 8.82 -15.48
C TYR A 128 6.67 9.93 -16.46
N LYS A 129 6.09 9.84 -17.65
CA LYS A 129 6.15 10.90 -18.67
C LYS A 129 4.86 10.95 -19.46
N LEU A 130 4.51 12.13 -19.94
CA LEU A 130 3.44 12.29 -20.91
C LEU A 130 4.01 12.07 -22.32
N ALA A 131 3.43 11.13 -23.07
CA ALA A 131 3.78 10.85 -24.45
C ALA A 131 2.53 10.39 -25.22
N ASP A 132 2.30 10.92 -26.39
CA ASP A 132 1.22 10.53 -27.30
C ASP A 132 -0.18 10.49 -26.63
N ASN A 133 -0.49 11.50 -25.83
CA ASN A 133 -1.73 11.59 -25.04
C ASN A 133 -1.94 10.42 -24.05
N GLN A 134 -0.85 9.81 -23.60
CA GLN A 134 -0.81 8.77 -22.58
C GLN A 134 0.23 9.11 -21.51
N ILE A 135 -0.06 8.73 -20.29
CA ILE A 135 0.95 8.72 -19.22
C ILE A 135 1.67 7.38 -19.30
N VAL A 136 2.97 7.42 -19.52
CA VAL A 136 3.84 6.26 -19.55
C VAL A 136 4.61 6.19 -18.25
N PHE A 137 4.33 5.19 -17.44
CA PHE A 137 5.06 4.88 -16.22
C PHE A 137 6.14 3.85 -16.49
N HIS A 138 7.25 3.94 -15.79
CA HIS A 138 8.31 2.94 -15.83
C HIS A 138 8.82 2.64 -14.41
N VAL A 139 9.25 1.40 -14.21
CA VAL A 139 10.02 0.93 -13.06
C VAL A 139 11.16 0.10 -13.61
N THR A 140 12.38 0.56 -13.40
CA THR A 140 13.61 -0.08 -13.90
C THR A 140 14.48 -0.50 -12.73
N ASP A 141 14.93 -1.72 -12.72
CA ASP A 141 15.88 -2.25 -11.74
C ASP A 141 17.16 -2.77 -12.45
N THR A 142 18.26 -2.75 -11.70
CA THR A 142 19.54 -3.34 -12.10
C THR A 142 19.77 -4.71 -11.48
N GLY A 143 18.69 -5.43 -11.19
CA GLY A 143 18.73 -6.73 -10.52
C GLY A 143 19.09 -7.90 -11.41
N THR A 144 18.66 -9.08 -11.02
CA THR A 144 19.04 -10.34 -11.70
C THR A 144 18.47 -10.48 -13.11
N GLY A 145 17.51 -9.64 -13.52
CA GLY A 145 16.81 -9.78 -14.78
C GLY A 145 15.97 -11.06 -14.86
N ILE A 146 15.38 -11.28 -16.02
CA ILE A 146 14.49 -12.41 -16.31
C ILE A 146 15.02 -13.19 -17.51
N GLU A 147 15.08 -14.51 -17.39
CA GLU A 147 15.45 -15.39 -18.49
C GLU A 147 14.51 -15.20 -19.69
N PRO A 148 15.01 -15.13 -20.94
CA PRO A 148 14.22 -14.83 -22.12
C PRO A 148 12.98 -15.72 -22.29
N GLU A 149 13.10 -17.00 -21.95
CA GLU A 149 12.01 -17.99 -22.04
C GLU A 149 10.87 -17.72 -21.06
N LYS A 150 11.16 -16.99 -19.98
CA LYS A 150 10.19 -16.66 -18.91
C LYS A 150 9.53 -15.29 -19.08
N VAL A 151 10.12 -14.39 -19.86
CA VAL A 151 9.63 -13.01 -20.05
C VAL A 151 8.17 -12.99 -20.53
N GLY A 152 7.82 -13.86 -21.48
CA GLY A 152 6.44 -13.94 -22.02
C GLY A 152 5.39 -14.37 -21.00
N ARG A 153 5.81 -14.98 -19.90
CA ARG A 153 4.93 -15.59 -18.90
C ARG A 153 4.83 -14.83 -17.58
N VAL A 154 5.52 -13.70 -17.43
CA VAL A 154 5.60 -12.97 -16.14
C VAL A 154 4.24 -12.46 -15.65
N PHE A 155 3.28 -12.22 -16.56
CA PHE A 155 1.93 -11.77 -16.25
C PHE A 155 0.93 -12.93 -16.09
N GLU A 156 1.36 -14.20 -16.25
CA GLU A 156 0.52 -15.34 -15.98
C GLU A 156 0.28 -15.49 -14.48
N ARG A 157 -0.88 -15.98 -14.10
CA ARG A 157 -1.23 -16.23 -12.70
C ARG A 157 -0.37 -17.34 -12.13
N PHE A 158 0.07 -17.16 -10.88
CA PHE A 158 0.94 -18.09 -10.15
C PHE A 158 2.30 -18.35 -10.84
N ALA A 159 2.66 -17.54 -11.83
CA ALA A 159 3.96 -17.63 -12.46
C ALA A 159 5.06 -17.28 -11.44
N LYS A 160 5.94 -18.24 -11.15
CA LYS A 160 7.14 -18.05 -10.36
C LYS A 160 8.35 -18.25 -11.27
N LEU A 161 9.14 -17.21 -11.43
CA LEU A 161 10.33 -17.25 -12.28
C LEU A 161 11.43 -18.15 -11.69
N ASN A 162 11.42 -18.31 -10.34
CA ASN A 162 12.30 -19.22 -9.61
C ASN A 162 11.50 -19.95 -8.54
N ASN A 163 11.72 -21.27 -8.38
CA ASN A 163 11.03 -22.09 -7.35
C ASN A 163 11.33 -21.64 -5.90
N HIS A 164 12.44 -20.92 -5.69
CA HIS A 164 12.87 -20.39 -4.40
C HIS A 164 12.47 -18.93 -4.19
N ALA A 165 11.91 -18.27 -5.21
CA ALA A 165 11.48 -16.88 -5.09
C ALA A 165 10.27 -16.77 -4.19
N GLN A 166 10.41 -15.98 -3.12
CA GLN A 166 9.30 -15.64 -2.24
C GLN A 166 8.25 -14.84 -3.02
N GLY A 167 6.97 -15.20 -2.87
CA GLY A 167 5.85 -14.48 -3.50
C GLY A 167 4.76 -15.44 -3.93
N THR A 168 3.58 -14.88 -4.22
CA THR A 168 2.35 -15.57 -4.60
C THR A 168 2.32 -15.93 -6.07
N GLY A 169 2.97 -15.12 -6.90
CA GLY A 169 2.86 -15.15 -8.35
C GLY A 169 1.56 -14.50 -8.87
N LEU A 170 0.84 -13.77 -8.03
CA LEU A 170 -0.40 -13.07 -8.39
C LEU A 170 -0.18 -11.59 -8.70
N GLY A 171 0.81 -10.95 -8.08
CA GLY A 171 0.97 -9.50 -8.14
C GLY A 171 1.04 -8.93 -9.54
N LEU A 172 1.86 -9.49 -10.43
CA LEU A 172 1.98 -8.99 -11.82
C LEU A 172 0.70 -9.23 -12.64
N SER A 173 -0.01 -10.33 -12.43
CA SER A 173 -1.29 -10.60 -13.09
C SER A 173 -2.39 -9.64 -12.62
N ILE A 174 -2.38 -9.25 -11.34
CA ILE A 174 -3.25 -8.21 -10.78
C ILE A 174 -2.91 -6.85 -11.39
N CYS A 175 -1.61 -6.48 -11.46
CA CYS A 175 -1.17 -5.25 -12.13
C CYS A 175 -1.69 -5.16 -13.56
N LYS A 176 -1.54 -6.24 -14.34
CA LYS A 176 -2.04 -6.30 -15.72
C LYS A 176 -3.54 -6.05 -15.78
N SER A 177 -4.30 -6.73 -14.95
CA SER A 177 -5.77 -6.58 -14.93
C SER A 177 -6.22 -5.17 -14.52
N ILE A 178 -5.55 -4.55 -13.54
CA ILE A 178 -5.85 -3.17 -13.13
C ILE A 178 -5.53 -2.20 -14.27
N VAL A 179 -4.34 -2.30 -14.87
CA VAL A 179 -3.90 -1.40 -15.95
C VAL A 179 -4.84 -1.52 -17.16
N GLU A 180 -5.19 -2.74 -17.57
CA GLU A 180 -6.12 -2.97 -18.69
C GLU A 180 -7.51 -2.39 -18.42
N ARG A 181 -8.02 -2.49 -17.20
CA ARG A 181 -9.31 -1.90 -16.82
C ARG A 181 -9.27 -0.37 -16.70
N LEU A 182 -8.12 0.21 -16.39
CA LEU A 182 -7.89 1.65 -16.46
C LEU A 182 -7.67 2.15 -17.92
N GLY A 183 -7.81 1.26 -18.92
CA GLY A 183 -7.67 1.60 -20.34
C GLY A 183 -6.21 1.66 -20.82
N GLY A 184 -5.28 1.15 -20.04
CA GLY A 184 -3.85 1.15 -20.36
C GLY A 184 -3.32 -0.19 -20.86
N LYS A 185 -1.99 -0.26 -20.98
CA LYS A 185 -1.23 -1.48 -21.33
C LYS A 185 -0.03 -1.60 -20.43
N ILE A 186 0.38 -2.83 -20.11
CA ILE A 186 1.59 -3.12 -19.35
C ILE A 186 2.51 -4.03 -20.17
N SER A 187 3.79 -3.79 -20.09
CA SER A 187 4.84 -4.55 -20.78
C SER A 187 6.07 -4.70 -19.91
N VAL A 188 6.96 -5.60 -20.31
CA VAL A 188 8.23 -5.86 -19.64
C VAL A 188 9.34 -6.00 -20.69
N SER A 189 10.50 -5.42 -20.39
CA SER A 189 11.76 -5.63 -21.09
C SER A 189 12.80 -6.04 -20.06
N SER A 190 13.51 -7.11 -20.29
CA SER A 190 14.50 -7.63 -19.34
C SER A 190 15.65 -8.31 -20.05
N GLU A 191 16.85 -8.14 -19.48
CA GLU A 191 18.03 -8.87 -19.86
C GLU A 191 18.59 -9.59 -18.63
N PHE A 192 18.72 -10.91 -18.74
CA PHE A 192 19.22 -11.73 -17.63
C PHE A 192 20.62 -11.29 -17.21
N GLY A 193 20.81 -11.03 -15.93
CA GLY A 193 22.06 -10.51 -15.35
C GLY A 193 22.22 -8.98 -15.41
N LYS A 194 21.30 -8.22 -16.05
CA LYS A 194 21.41 -6.76 -16.16
C LYS A 194 20.25 -6.00 -15.52
N GLY A 195 19.08 -6.64 -15.41
CA GLY A 195 17.92 -6.03 -14.77
C GLY A 195 16.65 -6.09 -15.61
N THR A 196 15.60 -5.41 -15.11
CA THR A 196 14.27 -5.43 -15.70
C THR A 196 13.67 -4.04 -15.74
N THR A 197 12.95 -3.73 -16.81
CA THR A 197 12.10 -2.55 -16.91
C THR A 197 10.67 -2.99 -17.15
N PHE A 198 9.79 -2.65 -16.21
CA PHE A 198 8.34 -2.71 -16.40
C PHE A 198 7.85 -1.35 -16.86
N THR A 199 6.99 -1.34 -17.87
CA THR A 199 6.37 -0.12 -18.39
C THR A 199 4.87 -0.31 -18.46
N PHE A 200 4.09 0.67 -17.97
CA PHE A 200 2.65 0.66 -18.20
C PHE A 200 2.16 2.05 -18.61
N THR A 201 1.05 2.06 -19.33
CA THR A 201 0.45 3.30 -19.82
C THR A 201 -0.94 3.48 -19.22
N LEU A 202 -1.35 4.74 -19.06
CA LEU A 202 -2.73 5.13 -18.76
C LEU A 202 -3.16 6.21 -19.73
N PRO A 203 -4.44 6.27 -20.14
CA PRO A 203 -4.95 7.39 -20.91
C PRO A 203 -4.74 8.70 -20.16
N TYR A 204 -4.27 9.72 -20.86
CA TYR A 204 -4.21 11.06 -20.29
C TYR A 204 -5.58 11.71 -20.36
N THR A 205 -6.31 11.65 -19.26
CA THR A 205 -7.58 12.36 -19.10
C THR A 205 -7.34 13.51 -18.15
N ILE A 206 -7.51 14.75 -18.66
CA ILE A 206 -7.31 15.95 -17.84
C ILE A 206 -8.36 15.94 -16.73
N ALA A 207 -7.88 15.95 -15.48
CA ALA A 207 -8.75 16.13 -14.32
C ALA A 207 -9.37 17.54 -14.38
N ASN A 208 -10.69 17.62 -14.45
CA ASN A 208 -11.38 18.92 -14.45
C ASN A 208 -11.27 19.54 -13.03
N PRO A 209 -10.62 20.70 -12.86
CA PRO A 209 -10.44 21.31 -11.54
C PRO A 209 -11.73 21.66 -10.82
N ALA A 210 -12.87 21.66 -11.52
CA ALA A 210 -14.20 21.86 -10.92
C ALA A 210 -14.65 20.72 -9.99
N ASN A 211 -14.04 19.54 -10.05
CA ASN A 211 -14.39 18.39 -9.20
C ASN A 211 -13.53 18.28 -7.92
N VAL A 212 -12.58 19.18 -7.71
CA VAL A 212 -11.68 19.13 -6.54
C VAL A 212 -12.38 19.52 -5.23
N ASP A 213 -13.51 20.25 -5.30
CA ASP A 213 -14.18 20.80 -4.11
C ASP A 213 -15.42 20.03 -3.61
N SER A 214 -15.87 19.00 -4.32
CA SER A 214 -17.13 18.30 -3.95
C SER A 214 -16.93 17.07 -3.03
N SER A 215 -15.71 16.57 -2.82
CA SER A 215 -15.48 15.40 -1.96
C SER A 215 -15.16 15.73 -0.49
N LYS A 216 -15.19 17.01 -0.10
CA LYS A 216 -14.99 17.45 1.31
C LYS A 216 -16.27 17.89 2.03
N LYS A 217 -17.46 17.75 1.44
CA LYS A 217 -18.73 18.23 2.02
C LYS A 217 -19.85 17.20 2.05
N GLU A 218 -19.58 15.96 2.40
CA GLU A 218 -20.66 15.05 2.82
C GLU A 218 -20.17 14.15 3.96
N ASN A 219 -20.05 14.73 5.15
CA ASN A 219 -20.22 14.04 6.41
C ASN A 219 -20.29 15.09 7.53
N GLY A 220 -21.51 15.50 7.87
CA GLY A 220 -21.72 16.25 9.10
C GLY A 220 -22.73 17.39 9.04
N GLU A 221 -23.96 17.16 8.59
CA GLU A 221 -25.11 17.92 9.07
C GLU A 221 -26.30 16.99 9.26
N GLY A 222 -26.27 16.29 10.40
CA GLY A 222 -27.46 15.72 11.04
C GLY A 222 -28.16 16.83 11.81
N ASN A 223 -29.26 17.26 11.25
CA ASN A 223 -30.24 18.24 11.79
C ASN A 223 -30.68 17.87 13.19
N ILE A 224 -30.35 18.69 14.19
CA ILE A 224 -31.11 18.74 15.44
C ILE A 224 -31.56 20.18 15.63
N ALA A 225 -32.81 20.43 15.23
CA ALA A 225 -33.53 21.62 15.60
C ALA A 225 -34.12 21.46 17.02
N GLY A 226 -33.95 22.48 17.83
CA GLY A 226 -34.84 22.79 18.97
C GLY A 226 -34.34 22.39 20.35
N ILE A 227 -33.89 23.32 21.13
CA ILE A 227 -34.62 23.86 22.30
C ILE A 227 -33.82 25.07 22.79
N ALA A 228 -34.57 26.17 22.88
CA ALA A 228 -34.12 27.46 23.36
C ALA A 228 -34.12 27.56 24.89
N SER A 229 -33.32 28.48 25.37
CA SER A 229 -33.59 29.49 26.41
C SER A 229 -32.90 29.35 27.78
N ALA A 230 -32.34 30.51 28.10
CA ALA A 230 -32.16 31.16 29.40
C ALA A 230 -31.04 30.65 30.33
N GLY A 231 -30.01 31.47 30.53
CA GLY A 231 -30.01 32.60 31.38
C GLY A 231 -28.74 32.77 32.21
N LYS A 232 -28.11 33.93 32.07
CA LYS A 232 -27.43 34.77 33.09
C LYS A 232 -26.09 34.35 33.72
N THR A 233 -25.06 35.07 33.29
CA THR A 233 -24.16 36.00 34.04
C THR A 233 -23.44 35.58 35.31
N ALA A 234 -22.15 35.94 35.27
CA ALA A 234 -21.21 36.33 36.34
C ALA A 234 -20.40 35.17 36.93
N ASP A 235 -19.14 35.23 37.17
CA ASP A 235 -18.17 36.24 37.49
C ASP A 235 -16.76 35.60 37.48
N SER A 236 -15.78 36.42 37.38
CA SER A 236 -14.36 36.14 37.40
C SER A 236 -13.84 35.45 38.66
N SER A 237 -13.01 34.44 38.50
CA SER A 237 -11.81 34.28 39.32
C SER A 237 -10.84 33.32 38.65
N VAL A 238 -9.65 33.84 38.41
CA VAL A 238 -8.48 33.12 37.91
C VAL A 238 -8.02 32.15 38.98
N ASP A 239 -8.01 30.87 38.68
CA ASP A 239 -7.19 29.90 39.39
C ASP A 239 -6.44 29.02 38.42
N SER A 240 -5.11 29.14 38.46
CA SER A 240 -4.15 28.43 37.67
C SER A 240 -3.92 27.03 38.26
N SER A 241 -4.72 26.07 37.83
CA SER A 241 -4.39 24.65 38.02
C SER A 241 -4.31 23.95 36.67
N ALA A 242 -3.19 23.29 36.45
CA ALA A 242 -2.86 22.55 35.24
C ALA A 242 -3.99 21.61 34.83
N ASN A 243 -4.70 21.99 33.78
CA ASN A 243 -5.79 21.22 33.21
C ASN A 243 -5.19 20.14 32.29
N THR A 244 -4.83 18.99 32.84
CA THR A 244 -4.57 17.77 32.09
C THR A 244 -5.86 17.41 31.34
N ARG A 245 -5.92 17.78 30.06
CA ARG A 245 -6.98 17.34 29.18
C ARG A 245 -6.80 15.85 28.94
N HIS A 246 -7.56 15.02 29.63
CA HIS A 246 -7.68 13.61 29.31
C HIS A 246 -8.37 13.49 27.95
N ALA A 247 -7.65 12.95 26.96
CA ALA A 247 -8.26 12.60 25.69
C ALA A 247 -9.14 11.36 25.89
N CYS A 248 -10.43 11.46 25.63
CA CYS A 248 -11.30 10.29 25.55
C CYS A 248 -11.25 9.70 24.16
N ILE A 249 -10.85 8.42 24.07
CA ILE A 249 -10.89 7.65 22.81
C ILE A 249 -12.13 6.77 22.88
N LEU A 250 -13.09 7.00 21.99
CA LEU A 250 -14.23 6.11 21.79
C LEU A 250 -13.85 5.04 20.77
N VAL A 251 -13.90 3.79 21.17
CA VAL A 251 -13.63 2.63 20.30
C VAL A 251 -14.96 1.91 20.07
N ALA A 252 -15.33 1.75 18.79
CA ALA A 252 -16.43 0.90 18.35
C ALA A 252 -15.83 -0.28 17.58
N GLU A 253 -15.92 -1.48 18.13
CA GLU A 253 -15.37 -2.72 17.56
C GLU A 253 -16.41 -3.83 17.75
N ASP A 254 -16.63 -4.60 16.69
CA ASP A 254 -17.65 -5.67 16.64
C ASP A 254 -17.11 -7.07 17.00
N THR A 255 -15.79 -7.18 17.18
CA THR A 255 -15.11 -8.45 17.47
C THR A 255 -14.45 -8.41 18.84
N ASP A 256 -14.84 -9.30 19.75
CA ASP A 256 -14.32 -9.37 21.12
C ASP A 256 -12.79 -9.43 21.19
N SER A 257 -12.15 -10.21 20.31
CA SER A 257 -10.69 -10.33 20.28
C SER A 257 -9.97 -9.03 19.87
N ASN A 258 -10.56 -8.24 18.99
CA ASN A 258 -10.03 -6.92 18.62
C ASN A 258 -10.24 -5.92 19.74
N PHE A 259 -11.37 -5.99 20.44
CA PHE A 259 -11.65 -5.17 21.62
C PHE A 259 -10.65 -5.45 22.74
N ASP A 260 -10.36 -6.74 23.02
CA ASP A 260 -9.35 -7.14 24.02
C ASP A 260 -7.95 -6.69 23.64
N LEU A 261 -7.60 -6.75 22.35
CA LEU A 261 -6.32 -6.23 21.86
C LEU A 261 -6.21 -4.72 22.07
N LEU A 262 -7.24 -3.96 21.72
CA LEU A 262 -7.28 -2.51 21.93
C LEU A 262 -7.20 -2.13 23.41
N LYS A 263 -7.89 -2.86 24.27
CA LYS A 263 -7.82 -2.69 25.72
C LYS A 263 -6.40 -2.98 26.26
N ALA A 264 -5.74 -4.01 25.75
CA ALA A 264 -4.37 -4.35 26.12
C ALA A 264 -3.34 -3.29 25.67
N ILE A 265 -3.57 -2.67 24.51
CA ILE A 265 -2.71 -1.58 23.98
C ILE A 265 -2.95 -0.28 24.77
N LEU A 266 -4.20 0.14 24.91
CA LEU A 266 -4.56 1.40 25.57
C LEU A 266 -4.42 1.35 27.09
N GLY A 267 -4.50 0.17 27.70
CA GLY A 267 -4.36 -0.02 29.14
C GLY A 267 -2.92 -0.09 29.66
N LYS A 268 -1.90 -0.03 28.79
CA LYS A 268 -0.50 -0.01 29.18
C LYS A 268 0.04 1.39 29.52
N ASP A 269 -0.68 2.45 29.17
CA ASP A 269 -0.25 3.85 29.34
C ASP A 269 -1.04 4.60 30.44
N HIS A 270 -1.76 3.85 31.35
CA HIS A 270 -2.48 4.42 32.50
C HIS A 270 -2.34 3.54 33.73
#